data_c95e79595c8bdb4ecb6bf14b92d2bd90
#
_entry.id   c95e79595c8bdb4ecb6bf14b92d2bd90
#
_cell.length_a   1.000
_cell.length_b   1.000
_cell.length_c   1.000
_cell.angle_alpha   90.00
_cell.angle_beta   90.00
_cell.angle_gamma   90.00
#
_symmetry.space_group_name_H-M   'P 1'
#
loop_
_entity.id
_entity.type
_entity.pdbx_description
1 polymer ?
#
loop_
_entity_poly.entity_id
_entity_poly.type
_entity_poly.pdbx_seq_one_letter_code
_entity_poly.pdbx_strand_id
1 'polypeptide(L)'
;MEENSTTMNLGNLQAGGIPAVEIPVTNEASASATNTVVAPVSDINANPISVSTEIPSQASVSVAPVQNNLVQAQPEQPIAPVFTQTTVQAQAQPAANPPTPPVEPKVEEKKPVERTDYDIMIVKTTILQNMLDNVLKIISYEARSEISTIVQLVFSAKGLEIKSANGIEAYIYEKNSEWTYAALGEYSICLDSQFLQKLVSKITAPYITFERSVNDQRIILVKAGSAEYQLPEKLDPNSGETINVEMPVSFDDVTPITLTNYDKFKAALNKCLPFAAESDGNPVFKGVYCGNNYIVGSNGDTICIMDSIPELNNAVIYLPKEFAKKITSINIDGKIDLAWKKTEGRLNPSMIKIHSVDIENKTEIVITGMLQEDEHYNDFPIQPVIAFKQMQFGQTFTSSRNEFKEAIDRTSLFFQMTDQNQLNIAITPGNMNIKSLSGGSDENVKIEGCLQPLNVIRMDATQINLMLDNLSSNQVIMKADNANPGLMSVTDEDSLIILSEAHGV
;
A
#
# COMPACT_ATOMS: atom_id res chain seq x y z
N MET A 1 -13.55 43.96 -21.46
CA MET A 1 -14.20 42.76 -20.89
C MET A 1 -13.08 41.79 -20.66
N GLU A 2 -12.55 41.77 -19.45
CA GLU A 2 -11.50 40.85 -19.05
C GLU A 2 -12.20 39.55 -18.65
N GLU A 3 -12.00 38.52 -19.46
CA GLU A 3 -12.44 37.16 -19.13
C GLU A 3 -11.45 36.58 -18.10
N ASN A 4 -11.87 36.54 -16.86
CA ASN A 4 -11.17 35.75 -15.81
C ASN A 4 -11.39 34.25 -16.07
N SER A 5 -10.53 33.63 -16.86
CA SER A 5 -10.48 32.18 -16.96
C SER A 5 -9.79 31.62 -15.70
N THR A 6 -10.58 31.11 -14.76
CA THR A 6 -10.05 30.44 -13.56
C THR A 6 -9.68 29.02 -13.96
N THR A 7 -8.42 28.81 -14.31
CA THR A 7 -7.87 27.47 -14.53
C THR A 7 -7.72 26.78 -13.17
N MET A 8 -8.54 25.77 -12.90
CA MET A 8 -8.38 24.94 -11.71
C MET A 8 -7.24 23.94 -11.92
N ASN A 9 -6.21 24.04 -11.11
CA ASN A 9 -5.05 23.18 -11.12
C ASN A 9 -5.10 22.24 -9.92
N LEU A 10 -5.02 20.93 -10.15
CA LEU A 10 -4.93 19.92 -9.07
C LEU A 10 -3.67 20.09 -8.20
N GLY A 11 -2.55 20.54 -8.79
CA GLY A 11 -1.30 20.79 -8.07
C GLY A 11 -1.32 22.00 -7.13
N ASN A 12 -2.25 22.96 -7.30
CA ASN A 12 -2.39 24.15 -6.45
C ASN A 12 -3.39 23.98 -5.31
N LEU A 13 -3.84 22.77 -5.02
CA LEU A 13 -4.73 22.46 -3.89
C LEU A 13 -4.00 22.46 -2.53
N GLN A 14 -2.90 23.18 -2.41
CA GLN A 14 -2.29 23.44 -1.11
C GLN A 14 -3.13 24.44 -0.29
N ALA A 15 -3.24 24.16 1.00
CA ALA A 15 -4.00 24.94 1.96
C ALA A 15 -3.65 26.43 1.92
N GLY A 16 -4.46 27.21 1.22
CA GLY A 16 -4.27 28.64 1.09
C GLY A 16 -5.30 29.25 0.16
N GLY A 17 -6.56 29.38 0.62
CA GLY A 17 -7.56 30.28 0.04
C GLY A 17 -8.15 29.84 -1.28
N ILE A 18 -9.04 28.84 -1.25
CA ILE A 18 -9.95 28.52 -2.36
C ILE A 18 -10.97 29.66 -2.48
N PRO A 19 -11.13 30.31 -3.66
CA PRO A 19 -12.23 31.22 -3.86
C PRO A 19 -13.55 30.46 -3.71
N ALA A 20 -14.44 30.94 -2.84
CA ALA A 20 -15.76 30.37 -2.63
C ALA A 20 -16.52 30.36 -3.97
N VAL A 21 -16.77 29.17 -4.50
CA VAL A 21 -17.73 28.97 -5.59
C VAL A 21 -19.11 29.08 -4.95
N GLU A 22 -19.81 30.16 -5.18
CA GLU A 22 -21.24 30.29 -4.82
C GLU A 22 -22.05 29.27 -5.64
N ILE A 23 -22.50 28.21 -4.98
CA ILE A 23 -23.46 27.27 -5.54
C ILE A 23 -24.85 27.93 -5.44
N PRO A 24 -25.61 28.10 -6.50
CA PRO A 24 -26.97 28.56 -6.39
C PRO A 24 -27.82 27.50 -5.68
N VAL A 25 -28.19 27.78 -4.43
CA VAL A 25 -29.17 26.98 -3.70
C VAL A 25 -30.56 27.38 -4.21
N THR A 26 -31.20 26.51 -4.94
CA THR A 26 -32.63 26.62 -5.25
C THR A 26 -33.42 26.25 -3.98
N ASN A 27 -33.85 27.25 -3.22
CA ASN A 27 -34.83 27.08 -2.16
C ASN A 27 -36.23 27.11 -2.75
N GLU A 28 -36.94 26.01 -2.69
CA GLU A 28 -38.40 26.01 -2.70
C GLU A 28 -38.95 26.19 -1.29
N ALA A 29 -39.65 27.23 -1.14
CA ALA A 29 -40.63 27.73 -0.22
C ALA A 29 -41.06 26.91 1.02
N SER A 30 -41.06 27.58 2.17
CA SER A 30 -42.30 27.78 2.94
C SER A 30 -42.16 28.92 3.95
N ALA A 31 -43.20 29.72 4.00
CA ALA A 31 -43.45 30.96 4.68
C ALA A 31 -43.35 30.90 6.22
N SER A 32 -42.92 31.98 6.87
CA SER A 32 -43.77 32.83 7.71
C SER A 32 -42.95 33.65 8.71
N ALA A 33 -43.10 34.95 8.59
CA ALA A 33 -43.29 36.00 9.61
C ALA A 33 -42.17 36.40 10.59
N THR A 34 -41.89 37.64 10.50
CA THR A 34 -41.97 38.85 11.36
C THR A 34 -40.64 39.42 11.86
N ASN A 35 -40.45 40.65 11.33
CA ASN A 35 -39.95 41.90 11.93
C ASN A 35 -38.88 41.90 13.04
N THR A 36 -37.74 42.57 12.83
CA THR A 36 -37.52 43.88 13.47
C THR A 36 -36.26 44.60 12.94
N VAL A 37 -36.42 45.85 12.69
CA VAL A 37 -35.54 46.92 12.26
C VAL A 37 -34.45 47.21 13.33
N VAL A 38 -33.19 47.44 12.91
CA VAL A 38 -32.33 48.53 13.42
C VAL A 38 -31.23 48.85 12.41
N ALA A 39 -31.10 50.12 12.08
CA ALA A 39 -30.07 50.69 11.20
C ALA A 39 -28.93 51.35 12.06
N PRO A 40 -28.05 52.20 11.53
CA PRO A 40 -26.66 51.87 11.16
C PRO A 40 -25.66 52.65 12.06
N VAL A 41 -24.39 52.28 12.08
CA VAL A 41 -23.32 53.16 12.58
C VAL A 41 -22.15 53.18 11.62
N SER A 42 -21.72 54.37 11.40
CA SER A 42 -20.76 54.99 10.53
C SER A 42 -19.27 54.69 10.78
N ASP A 43 -18.53 54.78 9.70
CA ASP A 43 -17.17 55.30 9.47
C ASP A 43 -16.09 55.19 10.56
N ILE A 44 -14.99 54.54 10.19
CA ILE A 44 -13.65 55.03 10.61
C ILE A 44 -12.66 54.84 9.45
N ASN A 45 -12.10 55.97 9.02
CA ASN A 45 -10.93 56.17 8.18
C ASN A 45 -9.66 55.62 8.84
N ALA A 46 -8.82 54.92 8.08
CA ALA A 46 -7.41 54.80 8.42
C ALA A 46 -6.51 54.73 7.20
N ASN A 47 -5.55 55.61 7.14
CA ASN A 47 -4.55 55.82 6.11
C ASN A 47 -3.61 54.62 5.89
N PRO A 48 -3.03 54.48 4.67
CA PRO A 48 -1.99 53.49 4.40
C PRO A 48 -0.62 53.97 4.86
N ILE A 49 0.06 53.15 5.64
CA ILE A 49 1.49 53.30 5.96
C ILE A 49 2.29 52.52 4.90
N SER A 50 3.05 53.28 4.13
CA SER A 50 4.08 52.74 3.23
C SER A 50 5.34 52.38 4.01
N VAL A 51 5.72 51.12 4.02
CA VAL A 51 7.03 50.69 4.53
C VAL A 51 7.86 50.23 3.31
N SER A 52 8.86 51.06 2.99
CA SER A 52 9.93 50.72 2.06
C SER A 52 10.97 49.83 2.78
N THR A 53 11.21 48.62 2.29
CA THR A 53 12.34 47.80 2.71
C THR A 53 13.30 47.66 1.56
N GLU A 54 14.46 48.28 1.74
CA GLU A 54 15.64 48.14 0.87
C GLU A 54 16.23 46.72 0.99
N ILE A 55 16.53 46.13 -0.14
CA ILE A 55 17.23 44.85 -0.26
C ILE A 55 18.71 45.16 -0.45
N PRO A 56 19.63 44.69 0.39
CA PRO A 56 21.05 44.76 0.08
C PRO A 56 21.46 43.61 -0.84
N SER A 57 22.07 44.00 -1.96
CA SER A 57 22.64 43.11 -2.98
C SER A 57 24.02 42.57 -2.57
N GLN A 58 24.23 41.31 -2.96
CA GLN A 58 25.48 40.66 -3.36
C GLN A 58 26.56 40.34 -2.32
N ALA A 59 26.78 39.02 -2.20
CA ALA A 59 28.13 38.49 -2.10
C ALA A 59 28.22 37.24 -3.00
N SER A 60 28.94 37.40 -4.10
CA SER A 60 29.35 36.34 -5.04
C SER A 60 30.42 35.49 -4.38
N VAL A 61 30.13 34.20 -4.14
CA VAL A 61 31.16 33.22 -3.78
C VAL A 61 31.52 32.42 -5.03
N SER A 62 32.75 32.61 -5.46
CA SER A 62 33.39 31.87 -6.56
C SER A 62 33.73 30.46 -6.04
N VAL A 63 33.13 29.43 -6.61
CA VAL A 63 33.48 28.03 -6.37
C VAL A 63 34.40 27.56 -7.50
N ALA A 64 35.64 27.19 -7.16
CA ALA A 64 36.59 26.57 -8.07
C ALA A 64 36.14 25.15 -8.48
N PRO A 65 36.46 24.70 -9.70
CA PRO A 65 36.05 23.37 -10.18
C PRO A 65 36.87 22.27 -9.51
N VAL A 66 36.15 21.32 -8.89
CA VAL A 66 36.72 20.07 -8.37
C VAL A 66 36.92 19.13 -9.56
N GLN A 67 38.13 18.74 -9.83
CA GLN A 67 38.48 17.69 -10.79
C GLN A 67 38.05 16.33 -10.23
N ASN A 68 37.09 15.68 -10.89
CA ASN A 68 36.74 14.28 -10.63
C ASN A 68 37.79 13.37 -11.28
N ASN A 69 38.63 12.77 -10.45
CA ASN A 69 39.42 11.60 -10.83
C ASN A 69 38.48 10.37 -10.88
N LEU A 70 38.18 9.93 -12.08
CA LEU A 70 37.57 8.62 -12.35
C LEU A 70 38.61 7.54 -12.03
N VAL A 71 38.40 6.87 -10.89
CA VAL A 71 39.06 5.59 -10.61
C VAL A 71 38.20 4.51 -11.28
N GLN A 72 38.73 3.91 -12.33
CA GLN A 72 38.19 2.71 -12.96
C GLN A 72 38.23 1.56 -11.95
N ALA A 73 37.08 1.08 -11.52
CA ALA A 73 36.99 -0.17 -10.79
C ALA A 73 37.12 -1.35 -11.77
N GLN A 74 38.14 -2.17 -11.58
CA GLN A 74 38.28 -3.48 -12.21
C GLN A 74 37.24 -4.43 -11.63
N PRO A 75 36.66 -5.36 -12.42
CA PRO A 75 35.76 -6.36 -11.92
C PRO A 75 36.49 -7.38 -11.05
N GLU A 76 36.05 -7.52 -9.82
CA GLU A 76 36.52 -8.56 -8.91
C GLU A 76 36.06 -9.96 -9.40
N GLN A 77 37.03 -10.87 -9.56
CA GLN A 77 36.77 -12.29 -9.79
C GLN A 77 36.28 -12.97 -8.51
N PRO A 78 35.39 -13.96 -8.60
CA PRO A 78 34.89 -14.68 -7.41
C PRO A 78 36.00 -15.54 -6.80
N ILE A 79 36.30 -15.30 -5.54
CA ILE A 79 37.25 -16.08 -4.73
C ILE A 79 36.58 -17.39 -4.32
N ALA A 80 37.10 -18.50 -4.79
CA ALA A 80 36.72 -19.83 -4.31
C ALA A 80 37.24 -20.08 -2.88
N PRO A 81 36.49 -20.79 -2.03
CA PRO A 81 36.96 -21.08 -0.67
C PRO A 81 38.10 -22.08 -0.68
N VAL A 82 39.24 -21.63 -0.18
CA VAL A 82 40.43 -22.50 0.05
C VAL A 82 40.20 -23.30 1.33
N PHE A 83 40.00 -24.60 1.17
CA PHE A 83 40.07 -25.52 2.29
C PHE A 83 41.54 -25.76 2.66
N THR A 84 41.97 -25.21 3.78
CA THR A 84 43.28 -25.48 4.37
C THR A 84 43.22 -26.81 5.15
N GLN A 85 43.77 -27.89 4.60
CA GLN A 85 44.04 -29.12 5.35
C GLN A 85 45.25 -28.87 6.27
N THR A 86 45.00 -28.82 7.55
CA THR A 86 46.09 -28.80 8.56
C THR A 86 46.54 -30.22 8.81
N THR A 87 47.69 -30.59 8.25
CA THR A 87 48.38 -31.85 8.55
C THR A 87 49.10 -31.68 9.87
N VAL A 88 48.64 -32.35 10.93
CA VAL A 88 49.33 -32.41 12.21
C VAL A 88 50.38 -33.50 12.12
N GLN A 89 51.66 -33.12 12.09
CA GLN A 89 52.80 -34.03 12.31
C GLN A 89 52.87 -34.42 13.78
N ALA A 90 52.77 -35.74 14.03
CA ALA A 90 52.99 -36.32 15.33
C ALA A 90 54.49 -36.30 15.67
N GLN A 91 54.90 -35.56 16.68
CA GLN A 91 56.21 -35.70 17.33
C GLN A 91 56.15 -36.82 18.38
N ALA A 92 57.04 -37.78 18.25
CA ALA A 92 57.25 -38.85 19.22
C ALA A 92 57.94 -38.32 20.49
N GLN A 93 57.34 -38.52 21.64
CA GLN A 93 57.99 -38.36 22.96
C GLN A 93 58.20 -39.71 23.65
N PRO A 94 59.25 -39.85 24.53
CA PRO A 94 59.75 -41.14 25.02
C PRO A 94 58.91 -41.70 26.15
N ALA A 95 58.99 -43.01 26.25
CA ALA A 95 58.27 -43.88 27.18
C ALA A 95 58.43 -43.49 28.65
N ALA A 96 57.31 -43.35 29.36
CA ALA A 96 57.25 -43.35 30.85
C ALA A 96 56.25 -44.42 31.32
N ASN A 97 56.59 -45.04 32.38
CA ASN A 97 56.03 -46.12 33.17
C ASN A 97 54.53 -46.45 33.05
N PRO A 98 54.13 -47.72 33.22
CA PRO A 98 52.76 -48.18 33.05
C PRO A 98 51.85 -47.57 34.13
N PRO A 99 50.72 -46.99 33.74
CA PRO A 99 49.73 -46.50 34.67
C PRO A 99 48.87 -47.67 35.22
N THR A 100 48.53 -47.54 36.48
CA THR A 100 47.44 -48.25 37.16
C THR A 100 46.17 -48.28 36.31
N PRO A 101 45.41 -49.39 36.22
CA PRO A 101 44.23 -49.49 35.43
C PRO A 101 43.19 -48.41 35.84
N PRO A 102 42.65 -47.66 34.88
CA PRO A 102 41.59 -46.70 35.19
C PRO A 102 40.39 -47.47 35.72
N VAL A 103 39.81 -46.98 36.80
CA VAL A 103 38.47 -47.33 37.24
C VAL A 103 37.55 -46.83 36.07
N GLU A 104 36.91 -47.73 35.35
CA GLU A 104 35.91 -47.44 34.37
C GLU A 104 34.87 -46.53 35.03
N PRO A 105 34.62 -45.30 34.47
CA PRO A 105 33.45 -44.54 34.89
C PRO A 105 32.22 -45.36 34.52
N LYS A 106 31.44 -45.75 35.52
CA LYS A 106 30.11 -46.27 35.32
C LYS A 106 29.39 -45.30 34.37
N VAL A 107 29.26 -45.67 33.10
CA VAL A 107 28.38 -45.06 32.17
C VAL A 107 27.01 -45.25 32.78
N GLU A 108 26.47 -44.19 33.40
CA GLU A 108 25.04 -44.13 33.68
C GLU A 108 24.34 -44.30 32.36
N GLU A 109 23.76 -45.46 32.12
CA GLU A 109 22.78 -45.65 31.05
C GLU A 109 21.74 -44.55 31.23
N LYS A 110 21.83 -43.48 30.43
CA LYS A 110 20.76 -42.53 30.28
C LYS A 110 19.57 -43.37 29.85
N LYS A 111 18.61 -43.57 30.77
CA LYS A 111 17.29 -44.12 30.42
C LYS A 111 16.83 -43.42 29.16
N PRO A 112 16.35 -44.17 28.14
CA PRO A 112 15.73 -43.54 26.98
C PRO A 112 14.68 -42.58 27.54
N VAL A 113 14.80 -41.32 27.21
CA VAL A 113 13.75 -40.33 27.54
C VAL A 113 12.51 -40.87 26.84
N GLU A 114 11.53 -41.33 27.63
CA GLU A 114 10.24 -41.72 27.11
C GLU A 114 9.74 -40.54 26.27
N ARG A 115 9.60 -40.77 24.99
CA ARG A 115 9.04 -39.80 24.05
C ARG A 115 7.60 -39.57 24.50
N THR A 116 7.38 -38.48 25.18
CA THR A 116 6.02 -38.08 25.49
C THR A 116 5.40 -37.62 24.16
N ASP A 117 4.27 -38.22 23.76
CA ASP A 117 3.50 -37.85 22.54
C ASP A 117 2.91 -36.43 22.62
N TYR A 118 3.44 -35.59 23.52
CA TYR A 118 2.86 -34.32 23.92
C TYR A 118 3.10 -33.19 22.93
N ASP A 119 4.10 -33.27 22.08
CA ASP A 119 4.60 -32.16 21.26
C ASP A 119 4.51 -32.45 19.76
N ILE A 120 3.54 -33.26 19.35
CA ILE A 120 3.29 -33.57 17.95
C ILE A 120 2.11 -32.74 17.43
N MET A 121 2.38 -31.93 16.42
CA MET A 121 1.41 -31.07 15.77
C MET A 121 1.42 -31.40 14.28
N ILE A 122 0.25 -31.70 13.71
CA ILE A 122 0.12 -32.04 12.30
C ILE A 122 -0.82 -31.06 11.62
N VAL A 123 -0.48 -30.60 10.43
CA VAL A 123 -1.30 -29.72 9.62
C VAL A 123 -1.29 -30.14 8.16
N LYS A 124 -2.39 -29.91 7.44
CA LYS A 124 -2.46 -30.07 6.00
C LYS A 124 -1.57 -29.02 5.31
N THR A 125 -0.68 -29.48 4.43
CA THR A 125 0.33 -28.63 3.78
C THR A 125 -0.27 -27.43 3.06
N THR A 126 -1.35 -27.66 2.31
CA THR A 126 -2.00 -26.58 1.53
C THR A 126 -2.62 -25.49 2.42
N ILE A 127 -3.13 -25.86 3.60
CA ILE A 127 -3.64 -24.88 4.58
C ILE A 127 -2.51 -24.01 5.07
N LEU A 128 -1.42 -24.62 5.54
CA LEU A 128 -0.26 -23.89 6.04
C LEU A 128 0.38 -22.99 4.97
N GLN A 129 0.47 -23.47 3.72
CA GLN A 129 0.96 -22.66 2.59
C GLN A 129 0.13 -21.40 2.41
N ASN A 130 -1.20 -21.53 2.32
CA ASN A 130 -2.10 -20.41 2.11
C ASN A 130 -2.04 -19.39 3.26
N MET A 131 -2.04 -19.87 4.51
CA MET A 131 -1.95 -19.01 5.69
C MET A 131 -0.61 -18.25 5.74
N LEU A 132 0.51 -18.91 5.46
CA LEU A 132 1.82 -18.27 5.39
C LEU A 132 1.89 -17.24 4.26
N ASP A 133 1.31 -17.51 3.10
CA ASP A 133 1.27 -16.57 1.99
C ASP A 133 0.47 -15.30 2.36
N ASN A 134 -0.63 -15.43 3.10
CA ASN A 134 -1.39 -14.29 3.61
C ASN A 134 -0.59 -13.47 4.62
N VAL A 135 0.10 -14.13 5.55
CA VAL A 135 1.01 -13.44 6.50
C VAL A 135 2.04 -12.62 5.75
N LEU A 136 2.70 -13.19 4.73
CA LEU A 136 3.74 -12.49 3.97
C LEU A 136 3.22 -11.29 3.17
N LYS A 137 1.96 -11.32 2.76
CA LYS A 137 1.34 -10.18 2.07
C LYS A 137 1.07 -9.00 3.02
N ILE A 138 0.74 -9.28 4.28
CA ILE A 138 0.42 -8.23 5.28
C ILE A 138 1.66 -7.70 5.97
N ILE A 139 2.56 -8.59 6.40
CA ILE A 139 3.75 -8.19 7.15
C ILE A 139 4.87 -7.79 6.18
N SER A 140 5.32 -6.55 6.28
CA SER A 140 6.45 -6.06 5.49
C SER A 140 7.76 -6.53 6.08
N TYR A 141 8.66 -7.05 5.22
CA TYR A 141 9.97 -7.58 5.62
C TYR A 141 11.08 -6.53 5.71
N GLU A 142 10.78 -5.29 5.53
CA GLU A 142 11.70 -4.22 5.92
C GLU A 142 11.81 -4.24 7.45
N ALA A 143 12.61 -5.20 7.92
CA ALA A 143 12.74 -5.55 9.33
C ALA A 143 13.24 -4.36 10.15
N ARG A 144 12.32 -3.61 10.73
CA ARG A 144 12.63 -2.60 11.74
C ARG A 144 12.71 -3.21 13.15
N SER A 145 12.23 -4.44 13.32
CA SER A 145 12.29 -5.16 14.59
C SER A 145 12.40 -6.68 14.38
N GLU A 146 12.98 -7.39 15.34
CA GLU A 146 13.04 -8.87 15.30
C GLU A 146 11.65 -9.51 15.28
N ILE A 147 10.64 -8.86 15.88
CA ILE A 147 9.26 -9.35 15.93
C ILE A 147 8.63 -9.36 14.53
N SER A 148 9.01 -8.45 13.62
CA SER A 148 8.47 -8.39 12.27
C SER A 148 8.86 -9.58 11.38
N THR A 149 9.82 -10.39 11.80
CA THR A 149 10.27 -11.60 11.08
C THR A 149 9.64 -12.88 11.60
N ILE A 150 8.82 -12.82 12.65
CA ILE A 150 8.33 -13.98 13.38
C ILE A 150 6.89 -14.30 12.95
N VAL A 151 6.62 -15.59 12.81
CA VAL A 151 5.28 -16.14 12.78
C VAL A 151 5.07 -17.03 13.99
N GLN A 152 4.01 -16.78 14.75
CA GLN A 152 3.54 -17.65 15.82
C GLN A 152 2.49 -18.61 15.23
N LEU A 153 2.72 -19.90 15.41
CA LEU A 153 1.78 -20.97 15.09
C LEU A 153 1.18 -21.50 16.39
N VAL A 154 -0.15 -21.51 16.50
CA VAL A 154 -0.85 -22.10 17.64
C VAL A 154 -1.69 -23.26 17.14
N PHE A 155 -1.36 -24.47 17.60
CA PHE A 155 -2.05 -25.71 17.26
C PHE A 155 -2.97 -26.11 18.40
N SER A 156 -4.22 -26.39 18.07
CA SER A 156 -5.21 -26.88 19.05
C SER A 156 -6.22 -27.81 18.39
N ALA A 157 -7.07 -28.43 19.18
CA ALA A 157 -8.23 -29.19 18.69
C ALA A 157 -9.23 -28.34 17.88
N LYS A 158 -9.13 -26.99 17.99
CA LYS A 158 -9.97 -26.04 17.26
C LYS A 158 -9.40 -25.62 15.91
N GLY A 159 -8.20 -26.07 15.59
CA GLY A 159 -7.51 -25.75 14.34
C GLY A 159 -6.12 -25.18 14.52
N LEU A 160 -5.56 -24.67 13.44
CA LEU A 160 -4.31 -23.91 13.40
C LEU A 160 -4.62 -22.42 13.43
N GLU A 161 -3.96 -21.69 14.31
CA GLU A 161 -3.95 -20.22 14.29
C GLU A 161 -2.55 -19.75 13.92
N ILE A 162 -2.47 -18.76 13.05
CA ILE A 162 -1.23 -18.07 12.69
C ILE A 162 -1.36 -16.62 13.12
N LYS A 163 -0.32 -16.10 13.77
CA LYS A 163 -0.24 -14.69 14.18
C LYS A 163 1.11 -14.12 13.77
N SER A 164 1.09 -12.88 13.27
CA SER A 164 2.30 -12.12 12.99
C SER A 164 2.00 -10.62 13.10
N ALA A 165 3.01 -9.83 13.47
CA ALA A 165 2.87 -8.40 13.63
C ALA A 165 4.14 -7.66 13.17
N ASN A 166 3.96 -6.46 12.65
CA ASN A 166 5.02 -5.48 12.42
C ASN A 166 4.79 -4.29 13.35
N GLY A 167 5.05 -4.47 14.64
CA GLY A 167 4.72 -3.48 15.65
C GLY A 167 3.23 -3.11 15.60
N ILE A 168 2.93 -1.80 15.56
CA ILE A 168 1.57 -1.28 15.42
C ILE A 168 1.15 -1.06 13.95
N GLU A 169 2.10 -1.13 13.00
CA GLU A 169 1.85 -0.79 11.59
C GLU A 169 0.92 -1.80 10.91
N ALA A 170 1.10 -3.09 11.23
CA ALA A 170 0.26 -4.15 10.70
C ALA A 170 0.28 -5.37 11.62
N TYR A 171 -0.86 -6.04 11.71
CA TYR A 171 -1.02 -7.32 12.40
C TYR A 171 -1.94 -8.21 11.56
N ILE A 172 -1.65 -9.50 11.57
CA ILE A 172 -2.53 -10.53 11.01
C ILE A 172 -2.67 -11.70 11.97
N TYR A 173 -3.92 -12.11 12.14
CA TYR A 173 -4.33 -13.37 12.73
C TYR A 173 -5.16 -14.12 11.69
N GLU A 174 -4.85 -15.36 11.46
CA GLU A 174 -5.63 -16.25 10.63
C GLU A 174 -5.81 -17.58 11.34
N LYS A 175 -7.04 -18.11 11.31
CA LYS A 175 -7.39 -19.40 11.86
C LYS A 175 -8.02 -20.27 10.79
N ASN A 176 -7.63 -21.54 10.75
CA ASN A 176 -8.26 -22.56 9.93
C ASN A 176 -8.57 -23.77 10.76
N SER A 177 -9.83 -24.20 10.75
CA SER A 177 -10.34 -25.32 11.54
C SER A 177 -10.58 -26.59 10.71
N GLU A 178 -10.15 -26.62 9.43
CA GLU A 178 -10.45 -27.75 8.55
C GLU A 178 -9.73 -29.02 8.97
N TRP A 179 -8.39 -28.94 9.13
CA TRP A 179 -7.64 -30.12 9.51
C TRP A 179 -6.31 -29.79 10.19
N THR A 180 -6.27 -30.01 11.49
CA THR A 180 -5.12 -29.91 12.36
C THR A 180 -5.22 -30.95 13.45
N TYR A 181 -4.09 -31.41 13.93
CA TYR A 181 -3.99 -32.29 15.09
C TYR A 181 -2.90 -31.80 16.03
N ALA A 182 -3.21 -31.76 17.33
CA ALA A 182 -2.27 -31.55 18.40
C ALA A 182 -2.47 -32.63 19.45
N ALA A 183 -1.42 -33.32 19.86
CA ALA A 183 -1.54 -34.57 20.61
C ALA A 183 -2.27 -34.42 21.94
N LEU A 184 -2.07 -33.38 22.72
CA LEU A 184 -2.64 -33.26 24.09
C LEU A 184 -3.01 -31.83 24.52
N GLY A 185 -3.38 -30.95 23.62
CA GLY A 185 -3.81 -29.63 24.03
C GLY A 185 -3.49 -28.53 23.04
N GLU A 186 -3.19 -27.34 23.55
CA GLU A 186 -2.79 -26.19 22.77
C GLU A 186 -1.29 -26.02 22.81
N TYR A 187 -0.66 -25.91 21.66
CA TYR A 187 0.78 -25.73 21.50
C TYR A 187 1.06 -24.48 20.69
N SER A 188 2.00 -23.68 21.17
CA SER A 188 2.49 -22.49 20.49
C SER A 188 3.97 -22.61 20.18
N ILE A 189 4.34 -22.28 18.94
CA ILE A 189 5.73 -22.19 18.49
C ILE A 189 5.92 -20.92 17.67
N CYS A 190 7.10 -20.31 17.77
CA CYS A 190 7.48 -19.16 16.97
C CYS A 190 8.64 -19.49 16.06
N LEU A 191 8.49 -19.22 14.77
CA LEU A 191 9.48 -19.51 13.74
C LEU A 191 9.76 -18.27 12.86
N ASP A 192 10.88 -18.29 12.17
CA ASP A 192 11.16 -17.29 11.14
C ASP A 192 10.17 -17.47 9.99
N SER A 193 9.40 -16.42 9.71
CA SER A 193 8.27 -16.47 8.77
C SER A 193 8.72 -16.66 7.33
N GLN A 194 9.80 -15.97 6.90
CA GLN A 194 10.30 -16.09 5.53
C GLN A 194 10.92 -17.46 5.28
N PHE A 195 11.70 -17.94 6.24
CA PHE A 195 12.34 -19.24 6.11
C PHE A 195 11.29 -20.35 6.10
N LEU A 196 10.32 -20.28 7.02
CA LEU A 196 9.23 -21.27 7.09
C LEU A 196 8.42 -21.29 5.79
N GLN A 197 8.04 -20.13 5.25
CA GLN A 197 7.29 -20.06 3.99
C GLN A 197 8.09 -20.62 2.81
N LYS A 198 9.38 -20.26 2.69
CA LYS A 198 10.26 -20.82 1.65
C LYS A 198 10.40 -22.33 1.74
N LEU A 199 10.48 -22.88 2.95
CA LEU A 199 10.52 -24.31 3.18
C LEU A 199 9.19 -24.95 2.80
N VAL A 200 8.08 -24.47 3.38
CA VAL A 200 6.75 -25.05 3.21
C VAL A 200 6.28 -24.96 1.75
N SER A 201 6.64 -23.89 1.01
CA SER A 201 6.32 -23.76 -0.42
C SER A 201 6.97 -24.83 -1.31
N LYS A 202 8.01 -25.53 -0.85
CA LYS A 202 8.70 -26.63 -1.55
C LYS A 202 8.22 -28.00 -1.13
N ILE A 203 7.41 -28.11 -0.09
CA ILE A 203 6.89 -29.37 0.39
C ILE A 203 5.69 -29.79 -0.42
N THR A 204 5.74 -31.01 -0.97
CA THR A 204 4.65 -31.62 -1.74
C THR A 204 3.89 -32.70 -0.96
N ALA A 205 4.40 -33.09 0.22
CA ALA A 205 3.71 -34.05 1.09
C ALA A 205 2.36 -33.45 1.53
N PRO A 206 1.29 -34.25 1.67
CA PRO A 206 -0.04 -33.75 1.99
C PRO A 206 -0.14 -33.15 3.40
N TYR A 207 0.74 -33.56 4.30
CA TYR A 207 0.78 -33.13 5.68
C TYR A 207 2.19 -32.79 6.12
N ILE A 208 2.28 -31.83 7.02
CA ILE A 208 3.51 -31.44 7.71
C ILE A 208 3.32 -31.71 9.21
N THR A 209 4.33 -32.34 9.81
CA THR A 209 4.37 -32.58 11.24
C THR A 209 5.43 -31.68 11.88
N PHE A 210 5.05 -31.02 12.95
CA PHE A 210 5.96 -30.27 13.81
C PHE A 210 6.12 -31.02 15.11
N GLU A 211 7.36 -31.20 15.57
CA GLU A 211 7.69 -31.86 16.83
C GLU A 211 8.79 -31.06 17.53
N ARG A 212 8.71 -30.90 18.85
CA ARG A 212 9.86 -30.40 19.59
C ARG A 212 10.96 -31.48 19.65
N SER A 213 12.20 -31.07 19.44
CA SER A 213 13.32 -32.02 19.56
C SER A 213 13.49 -32.50 21.00
N VAL A 214 13.61 -33.80 21.19
CA VAL A 214 13.86 -34.41 22.49
C VAL A 214 15.24 -34.01 23.04
N ASN A 215 16.20 -33.74 22.15
CA ASN A 215 17.57 -33.42 22.53
C ASN A 215 17.76 -31.92 22.85
N ASP A 216 17.03 -31.06 22.17
CA ASP A 216 17.03 -29.61 22.37
C ASP A 216 15.64 -29.05 22.15
N GLN A 217 14.95 -28.65 23.19
CA GLN A 217 13.58 -28.10 23.12
C GLN A 217 13.46 -26.77 22.34
N ARG A 218 14.59 -26.13 22.01
CA ARG A 218 14.63 -24.94 21.16
C ARG A 218 14.62 -25.27 19.67
N ILE A 219 14.70 -26.54 19.32
CA ILE A 219 14.67 -27.01 17.92
C ILE A 219 13.32 -27.64 17.63
N ILE A 220 12.67 -27.11 16.61
CA ILE A 220 11.45 -27.68 16.05
C ILE A 220 11.83 -28.55 14.85
N LEU A 221 11.44 -29.82 14.92
CA LEU A 221 11.59 -30.77 13.82
C LEU A 221 10.37 -30.63 12.90
N VAL A 222 10.60 -30.25 11.66
CA VAL A 222 9.55 -30.16 10.63
C VAL A 222 9.69 -31.38 9.71
N LYS A 223 8.72 -32.27 9.75
CA LYS A 223 8.71 -33.51 8.99
C LYS A 223 7.67 -33.47 7.86
N ALA A 224 8.08 -33.89 6.68
CA ALA A 224 7.21 -33.94 5.52
C ALA A 224 7.57 -35.17 4.64
N GLY A 225 6.72 -36.18 4.65
CA GLY A 225 7.05 -37.47 4.03
C GLY A 225 8.27 -38.13 4.69
N SER A 226 9.34 -38.36 3.93
CA SER A 226 10.61 -38.92 4.43
C SER A 226 11.63 -37.84 4.84
N ALA A 227 11.32 -36.56 4.61
CA ALA A 227 12.24 -35.45 4.92
C ALA A 227 12.02 -34.94 6.35
N GLU A 228 13.12 -34.54 7.00
CA GLU A 228 13.12 -33.90 8.31
C GLU A 228 14.02 -32.69 8.27
N TYR A 229 13.52 -31.56 8.79
CA TYR A 229 14.21 -30.28 8.86
C TYR A 229 14.24 -29.80 10.30
N GLN A 230 15.35 -29.19 10.72
CA GLN A 230 15.52 -28.63 12.06
C GLN A 230 15.45 -27.11 11.99
N LEU A 231 14.47 -26.53 12.66
CA LEU A 231 14.27 -25.08 12.73
C LEU A 231 14.48 -24.60 14.17
N PRO A 232 15.33 -23.57 14.37
CA PRO A 232 15.43 -22.95 15.70
C PRO A 232 14.12 -22.20 16.01
N GLU A 233 13.56 -22.47 17.16
CA GLU A 233 12.43 -21.69 17.67
C GLU A 233 12.90 -20.28 18.06
N LYS A 234 12.10 -19.27 17.73
CA LYS A 234 12.31 -17.89 18.17
C LYS A 234 11.68 -17.71 19.55
N LEU A 235 12.51 -17.43 20.53
CA LEU A 235 12.10 -17.24 21.92
C LEU A 235 12.35 -15.78 22.33
N ASP A 236 11.59 -15.31 23.31
CA ASP A 236 11.83 -14.01 23.92
C ASP A 236 13.23 -14.00 24.56
N PRO A 237 14.11 -13.07 24.19
CA PRO A 237 15.49 -13.04 24.67
C PRO A 237 15.61 -12.78 26.19
N ASN A 238 14.57 -12.23 26.81
CA ASN A 238 14.58 -11.88 28.23
C ASN A 238 14.04 -13.03 29.10
N SER A 239 12.92 -13.65 28.67
CA SER A 239 12.28 -14.72 29.45
C SER A 239 12.70 -16.11 29.00
N GLY A 240 13.15 -16.29 27.75
CA GLY A 240 13.42 -17.59 27.13
C GLY A 240 12.15 -18.38 26.81
N GLU A 241 10.98 -17.76 26.87
CA GLU A 241 9.69 -18.37 26.57
C GLU A 241 9.30 -18.11 25.10
N THR A 242 8.31 -18.88 24.60
CA THR A 242 7.73 -18.65 23.28
C THR A 242 7.12 -17.24 23.21
N ILE A 243 7.46 -16.49 22.17
CA ILE A 243 6.93 -15.12 21.96
C ILE A 243 5.43 -15.19 21.74
N ASN A 244 4.66 -14.40 22.51
CA ASN A 244 3.24 -14.24 22.27
C ASN A 244 3.00 -13.03 21.36
N VAL A 245 2.49 -13.27 20.15
CA VAL A 245 2.14 -12.22 19.20
C VAL A 245 0.70 -11.80 19.45
N GLU A 246 0.51 -10.59 19.99
CA GLU A 246 -0.79 -10.04 20.31
C GLU A 246 -1.19 -8.93 19.34
N MET A 247 -2.49 -8.74 19.19
CA MET A 247 -3.04 -7.62 18.43
C MET A 247 -2.67 -6.31 19.16
N PRO A 248 -1.99 -5.37 18.48
CA PRO A 248 -1.38 -4.20 19.15
C PRO A 248 -2.41 -3.23 19.76
N VAL A 249 -3.65 -3.25 19.25
CA VAL A 249 -4.72 -2.35 19.69
C VAL A 249 -6.03 -3.13 19.79
N SER A 250 -6.69 -3.14 20.97
CA SER A 250 -8.03 -3.72 21.12
C SER A 250 -9.09 -2.88 20.40
N PHE A 251 -10.09 -3.55 19.85
CA PHE A 251 -11.28 -2.98 19.21
C PHE A 251 -12.59 -3.36 19.92
N ASP A 252 -12.53 -3.81 21.17
CA ASP A 252 -13.69 -4.29 21.93
C ASP A 252 -14.70 -3.17 22.23
N ASP A 253 -14.24 -1.93 22.20
CA ASP A 253 -15.01 -0.70 22.40
C ASP A 253 -15.67 -0.16 21.12
N VAL A 254 -15.43 -0.81 19.95
CA VAL A 254 -15.89 -0.34 18.64
C VAL A 254 -16.93 -1.28 18.05
N THR A 255 -18.08 -0.73 17.67
CA THR A 255 -19.09 -1.49 16.92
C THR A 255 -18.63 -1.60 15.45
N PRO A 256 -18.43 -2.81 14.93
CA PRO A 256 -18.02 -3.00 13.55
C PRO A 256 -19.17 -2.72 12.57
N ILE A 257 -18.81 -2.37 11.34
CA ILE A 257 -19.73 -2.28 10.21
C ILE A 257 -19.56 -3.53 9.35
N THR A 258 -20.63 -4.28 9.16
CA THR A 258 -20.63 -5.43 8.25
C THR A 258 -20.75 -4.97 6.81
N LEU A 259 -19.83 -5.38 5.95
CA LEU A 259 -19.88 -5.13 4.52
C LEU A 259 -20.73 -6.19 3.83
N THR A 260 -21.70 -5.75 3.04
CA THR A 260 -22.52 -6.64 2.21
C THR A 260 -21.85 -6.98 0.89
N ASN A 261 -20.93 -6.12 0.42
CA ASN A 261 -20.21 -6.30 -0.84
C ASN A 261 -18.74 -5.89 -0.70
N TYR A 262 -17.94 -6.77 -0.09
CA TYR A 262 -16.51 -6.55 0.05
C TYR A 262 -15.76 -6.54 -1.30
N ASP A 263 -16.20 -7.36 -2.25
CA ASP A 263 -15.58 -7.40 -3.59
C ASP A 263 -15.69 -6.06 -4.30
N LYS A 264 -16.83 -5.38 -4.16
CA LYS A 264 -16.99 -4.03 -4.71
C LYS A 264 -16.05 -3.03 -4.03
N PHE A 265 -15.91 -3.11 -2.72
CA PHE A 265 -14.97 -2.27 -1.98
C PHE A 265 -13.52 -2.55 -2.42
N LYS A 266 -13.13 -3.82 -2.49
CA LYS A 266 -11.80 -4.26 -2.96
C LYS A 266 -11.53 -3.82 -4.40
N ALA A 267 -12.51 -3.97 -5.29
CA ALA A 267 -12.41 -3.52 -6.69
C ALA A 267 -12.21 -2.00 -6.78
N ALA A 268 -12.95 -1.22 -6.00
CA ALA A 268 -12.81 0.22 -5.96
C ALA A 268 -11.44 0.66 -5.41
N LEU A 269 -10.94 -0.01 -4.35
CA LEU A 269 -9.58 0.22 -3.87
C LEU A 269 -8.54 -0.07 -4.95
N ASN A 270 -8.62 -1.24 -5.59
CA ASN A 270 -7.70 -1.63 -6.66
C ASN A 270 -7.70 -0.66 -7.83
N LYS A 271 -8.86 -0.09 -8.17
CA LYS A 271 -9.01 0.89 -9.24
C LYS A 271 -8.37 2.24 -8.88
N CYS A 272 -8.49 2.67 -7.63
CA CYS A 272 -7.94 3.94 -7.15
C CYS A 272 -6.45 3.89 -6.77
N LEU A 273 -5.96 2.73 -6.33
CA LEU A 273 -4.58 2.54 -5.85
C LEU A 273 -3.48 3.01 -6.82
N PRO A 274 -3.55 2.72 -8.13
CA PRO A 274 -2.51 3.16 -9.07
C PRO A 274 -2.37 4.68 -9.14
N PHE A 275 -3.43 5.41 -8.86
CA PHE A 275 -3.47 6.87 -8.91
C PHE A 275 -3.01 7.54 -7.62
N ALA A 276 -2.88 6.82 -6.51
CA ALA A 276 -2.28 7.36 -5.28
C ALA A 276 -0.78 7.62 -5.48
N ALA A 277 -0.27 8.71 -4.89
CA ALA A 277 1.13 9.11 -5.02
C ALA A 277 2.10 8.03 -4.55
N GLU A 278 3.28 7.99 -5.15
CA GLU A 278 4.38 7.12 -4.74
C GLU A 278 5.06 7.65 -3.45
N SER A 279 6.05 6.91 -2.95
CA SER A 279 6.71 7.19 -1.67
C SER A 279 7.42 8.56 -1.62
N ASP A 280 7.85 9.08 -2.77
CA ASP A 280 8.50 10.38 -2.94
C ASP A 280 7.51 11.51 -3.28
N GLY A 281 6.23 11.18 -3.51
CA GLY A 281 5.19 12.15 -3.82
C GLY A 281 4.67 12.92 -2.61
N ASN A 282 3.68 13.81 -2.87
CA ASN A 282 3.05 14.60 -1.82
C ASN A 282 2.37 13.70 -0.77
N PRO A 283 2.71 13.83 0.53
CA PRO A 283 2.16 13.01 1.62
C PRO A 283 0.64 12.96 1.68
N VAL A 284 -0.04 14.07 1.36
CA VAL A 284 -1.51 14.17 1.33
C VAL A 284 -2.13 13.16 0.34
N PHE A 285 -1.41 12.74 -0.70
CA PHE A 285 -1.92 11.83 -1.73
C PHE A 285 -1.35 10.40 -1.64
N LYS A 286 -0.56 10.07 -0.60
CA LYS A 286 0.06 8.73 -0.44
C LYS A 286 -0.91 7.65 0.04
N GLY A 287 -2.18 7.75 -0.28
CA GLY A 287 -3.17 6.79 0.14
C GLY A 287 -4.43 6.83 -0.69
N VAL A 288 -5.38 5.96 -0.34
CA VAL A 288 -6.72 5.94 -0.88
C VAL A 288 -7.69 6.50 0.15
N TYR A 289 -8.30 7.61 -0.18
CA TYR A 289 -9.30 8.26 0.67
C TYR A 289 -10.67 7.62 0.44
N CYS A 290 -11.31 7.17 1.51
CA CYS A 290 -12.67 6.62 1.51
C CYS A 290 -13.54 7.50 2.40
N GLY A 291 -14.41 8.30 1.80
CA GLY A 291 -15.27 9.21 2.54
C GLY A 291 -16.17 10.03 1.64
N ASN A 292 -17.17 10.68 2.20
CA ASN A 292 -18.11 11.51 1.49
C ASN A 292 -18.76 10.83 0.25
N ASN A 293 -19.07 9.56 0.39
CA ASN A 293 -19.65 8.68 -0.66
C ASN A 293 -18.68 8.31 -1.80
N TYR A 294 -17.39 8.59 -1.66
CA TYR A 294 -16.38 8.30 -2.69
C TYR A 294 -15.20 7.52 -2.16
N ILE A 295 -14.58 6.77 -3.06
CA ILE A 295 -13.26 6.17 -2.89
C ILE A 295 -12.36 6.85 -3.92
N VAL A 296 -11.25 7.43 -3.48
CA VAL A 296 -10.43 8.33 -4.29
C VAL A 296 -8.96 8.01 -4.15
N GLY A 297 -8.28 7.87 -5.28
CA GLY A 297 -6.82 7.88 -5.39
C GLY A 297 -6.36 9.08 -6.22
N SER A 298 -5.32 9.78 -5.78
CA SER A 298 -4.75 10.91 -6.51
C SER A 298 -3.25 11.01 -6.27
N ASN A 299 -2.53 11.54 -7.25
CA ASN A 299 -1.12 11.94 -7.10
C ASN A 299 -0.92 13.46 -7.20
N GLY A 300 -2.02 14.21 -7.32
CA GLY A 300 -2.03 15.66 -7.50
C GLY A 300 -2.32 16.09 -8.95
N ASP A 301 -1.88 15.34 -9.94
CA ASP A 301 -2.09 15.63 -11.37
C ASP A 301 -3.22 14.80 -11.99
N THR A 302 -3.39 13.60 -11.48
CA THR A 302 -4.44 12.67 -11.90
C THR A 302 -5.22 12.21 -10.70
N ILE A 303 -6.52 12.08 -10.86
CA ILE A 303 -7.42 11.60 -9.81
C ILE A 303 -8.35 10.53 -10.36
N CYS A 304 -8.51 9.45 -9.65
CA CYS A 304 -9.50 8.40 -9.89
C CYS A 304 -10.57 8.46 -8.80
N ILE A 305 -11.83 8.55 -9.19
CA ILE A 305 -12.98 8.68 -8.29
C ILE A 305 -13.93 7.51 -8.56
N MET A 306 -14.18 6.72 -7.54
CA MET A 306 -15.19 5.65 -7.50
C MET A 306 -16.29 6.02 -6.53
N ASP A 307 -17.50 5.55 -6.77
CA ASP A 307 -18.56 5.63 -5.77
C ASP A 307 -18.25 4.63 -4.63
N SER A 308 -18.44 5.07 -3.39
CA SER A 308 -18.26 4.24 -2.21
C SER A 308 -19.38 3.18 -2.10
N ILE A 309 -19.17 2.19 -1.25
CA ILE A 309 -20.24 1.27 -0.86
C ILE A 309 -21.14 1.94 0.18
N PRO A 310 -22.45 1.63 0.20
CA PRO A 310 -23.42 2.31 1.07
C PRO A 310 -23.06 2.27 2.56
N GLU A 311 -22.43 1.19 3.02
CA GLU A 311 -22.04 1.00 4.40
C GLU A 311 -20.98 1.99 4.87
N LEU A 312 -20.18 2.55 3.93
CA LEU A 312 -19.12 3.51 4.21
C LEU A 312 -19.51 4.97 3.93
N ASN A 313 -20.75 5.26 3.54
CA ASN A 313 -21.16 6.61 3.14
C ASN A 313 -20.90 7.69 4.21
N ASN A 314 -20.98 7.33 5.48
CA ASN A 314 -20.74 8.24 6.61
C ASN A 314 -19.36 8.04 7.26
N ALA A 315 -18.52 7.16 6.71
CA ALA A 315 -17.18 6.93 7.17
C ALA A 315 -16.20 7.89 6.51
N VAL A 316 -15.14 8.23 7.22
CA VAL A 316 -13.93 8.81 6.63
C VAL A 316 -12.76 7.94 7.07
N ILE A 317 -12.21 7.21 6.11
CA ILE A 317 -11.08 6.30 6.31
C ILE A 317 -10.04 6.67 5.25
N TYR A 318 -8.81 6.92 5.67
CA TYR A 318 -7.72 7.21 4.74
C TYR A 318 -6.65 6.12 4.85
N LEU A 319 -6.66 5.19 3.88
CA LEU A 319 -5.78 4.03 3.83
C LEU A 319 -4.42 4.40 3.20
N PRO A 320 -3.29 4.20 3.89
CA PRO A 320 -1.98 4.31 3.25
C PRO A 320 -1.90 3.37 2.03
N LYS A 321 -1.25 3.84 0.95
CA LYS A 321 -1.15 3.08 -0.32
C LYS A 321 -0.64 1.65 -0.10
N GLU A 322 0.41 1.49 0.70
CA GLU A 322 1.01 0.19 0.96
C GLU A 322 0.08 -0.74 1.76
N PHE A 323 -0.65 -0.19 2.73
CA PHE A 323 -1.62 -1.00 3.47
C PHE A 323 -2.82 -1.40 2.58
N ALA A 324 -3.32 -0.47 1.77
CA ALA A 324 -4.39 -0.76 0.81
C ALA A 324 -3.99 -1.85 -0.20
N LYS A 325 -2.74 -1.83 -0.74
CA LYS A 325 -2.19 -2.90 -1.58
C LYS A 325 -2.19 -4.25 -0.85
N LYS A 326 -1.78 -4.27 0.41
CA LYS A 326 -1.73 -5.48 1.23
C LYS A 326 -3.11 -6.10 1.39
N ILE A 327 -4.10 -5.34 1.86
CA ILE A 327 -5.45 -5.86 2.07
C ILE A 327 -6.15 -6.30 0.78
N THR A 328 -5.88 -5.63 -0.34
CA THR A 328 -6.45 -6.03 -1.64
C THR A 328 -5.78 -7.27 -2.24
N SER A 329 -4.57 -7.62 -1.80
CA SER A 329 -3.84 -8.80 -2.26
C SER A 329 -4.28 -10.11 -1.60
N ILE A 330 -4.99 -10.03 -0.47
CA ILE A 330 -5.48 -11.20 0.25
C ILE A 330 -6.87 -11.58 -0.26
N ASN A 331 -7.10 -12.88 -0.36
CA ASN A 331 -8.45 -13.39 -0.57
C ASN A 331 -9.14 -13.50 0.80
N ILE A 332 -10.13 -12.68 0.99
CA ILE A 332 -10.96 -12.62 2.20
C ILE A 332 -12.39 -12.93 1.76
N ASP A 333 -12.96 -13.99 2.30
CA ASP A 333 -14.29 -14.48 1.95
C ASP A 333 -15.20 -14.52 3.19
N GLY A 334 -16.49 -14.73 2.97
CA GLY A 334 -17.48 -14.86 4.04
C GLY A 334 -18.03 -13.52 4.54
N LYS A 335 -18.40 -13.49 5.82
CA LYS A 335 -18.89 -12.27 6.48
C LYS A 335 -17.72 -11.39 6.84
N ILE A 336 -17.72 -10.15 6.38
CA ILE A 336 -16.62 -9.19 6.60
C ILE A 336 -17.12 -8.00 7.40
N ASP A 337 -16.48 -7.78 8.54
CA ASP A 337 -16.74 -6.68 9.44
C ASP A 337 -15.55 -5.71 9.42
N LEU A 338 -15.80 -4.41 9.24
CA LEU A 338 -14.84 -3.33 9.37
C LEU A 338 -15.04 -2.58 10.68
N ALA A 339 -13.96 -2.27 11.36
CA ALA A 339 -13.95 -1.36 12.50
C ALA A 339 -12.75 -0.40 12.39
N TRP A 340 -12.94 0.83 12.80
CA TRP A 340 -11.86 1.81 12.88
C TRP A 340 -12.01 2.65 14.12
N LYS A 341 -10.89 3.09 14.66
CA LYS A 341 -10.90 3.87 15.88
C LYS A 341 -9.78 4.91 15.92
N LYS A 342 -9.98 5.92 16.73
CA LYS A 342 -8.95 6.87 17.12
C LYS A 342 -8.08 6.25 18.20
N THR A 343 -6.79 6.45 18.11
CA THR A 343 -5.88 6.21 19.24
C THR A 343 -5.69 7.50 20.03
N GLU A 344 -5.12 7.40 21.22
CA GLU A 344 -4.87 8.54 22.09
C GLU A 344 -4.05 9.64 21.38
N GLY A 345 -4.48 10.88 21.49
CA GLY A 345 -3.82 12.03 20.86
C GLY A 345 -4.16 12.28 19.40
N ARG A 346 -4.95 11.42 18.73
CA ARG A 346 -5.37 11.60 17.33
C ARG A 346 -6.74 12.28 17.22
N LEU A 347 -6.91 13.09 16.18
CA LEU A 347 -8.19 13.76 15.86
C LEU A 347 -9.08 12.88 14.96
N ASN A 348 -8.46 12.13 14.06
CA ASN A 348 -9.11 11.26 13.11
C ASN A 348 -8.87 9.77 13.45
N PRO A 349 -9.57 8.83 12.82
CA PRO A 349 -9.25 7.43 12.94
C PRO A 349 -7.78 7.16 12.56
N SER A 350 -7.09 6.38 13.36
CA SER A 350 -5.67 6.06 13.17
C SER A 350 -5.39 4.57 13.03
N MET A 351 -6.37 3.74 13.37
CA MET A 351 -6.28 2.29 13.24
C MET A 351 -7.54 1.73 12.59
N ILE A 352 -7.37 0.70 11.79
CA ILE A 352 -8.46 -0.08 11.17
C ILE A 352 -8.30 -1.57 11.50
N LYS A 353 -9.43 -2.26 11.65
CA LYS A 353 -9.52 -3.72 11.76
C LYS A 353 -10.45 -4.23 10.67
N ILE A 354 -10.01 -5.26 9.98
CA ILE A 354 -10.81 -6.07 9.06
C ILE A 354 -10.95 -7.44 9.71
N HIS A 355 -12.16 -7.90 9.90
CA HIS A 355 -12.44 -9.21 10.47
C HIS A 355 -13.34 -9.99 9.50
N SER A 356 -12.89 -11.14 9.07
CA SER A 356 -13.60 -12.04 8.17
C SER A 356 -13.86 -13.36 8.85
N VAL A 357 -15.06 -13.89 8.66
CA VAL A 357 -15.44 -15.24 9.08
C VAL A 357 -16.09 -15.95 7.90
N ASP A 358 -15.41 -16.96 7.38
CA ASP A 358 -15.92 -17.86 6.36
C ASP A 358 -16.27 -19.21 7.00
N ILE A 359 -17.58 -19.45 7.15
CA ILE A 359 -18.09 -20.67 7.79
C ILE A 359 -17.89 -21.90 6.88
N GLU A 360 -17.99 -21.72 5.56
CA GLU A 360 -17.87 -22.82 4.59
C GLU A 360 -16.44 -23.37 4.55
N ASN A 361 -15.46 -22.48 4.45
CA ASN A 361 -14.04 -22.82 4.45
C ASN A 361 -13.43 -22.93 5.85
N LYS A 362 -14.24 -22.71 6.91
CA LYS A 362 -13.82 -22.78 8.31
C LYS A 362 -12.61 -21.89 8.61
N THR A 363 -12.59 -20.72 8.00
CA THR A 363 -11.52 -19.74 8.18
C THR A 363 -12.00 -18.51 8.93
N GLU A 364 -11.11 -17.93 9.71
CA GLU A 364 -11.28 -16.64 10.37
C GLU A 364 -10.02 -15.83 10.16
N ILE A 365 -10.14 -14.58 9.67
CA ILE A 365 -9.01 -13.70 9.42
C ILE A 365 -9.26 -12.37 10.12
N VAL A 366 -8.28 -11.91 10.88
CA VAL A 366 -8.26 -10.56 11.47
C VAL A 366 -7.01 -9.85 10.97
N ILE A 367 -7.19 -8.69 10.36
CA ILE A 367 -6.10 -7.82 9.93
C ILE A 367 -6.28 -6.47 10.61
N THR A 368 -5.22 -5.93 11.21
CA THR A 368 -5.21 -4.54 11.64
C THR A 368 -4.08 -3.78 10.98
N GLY A 369 -4.25 -2.48 10.84
CA GLY A 369 -3.23 -1.62 10.28
C GLY A 369 -3.43 -0.16 10.65
N MET A 370 -2.36 0.62 10.48
CA MET A 370 -2.42 2.07 10.66
C MET A 370 -3.11 2.74 9.48
N LEU A 371 -3.85 3.79 9.79
CA LEU A 371 -4.40 4.75 8.83
C LEU A 371 -3.46 5.96 8.70
N GLN A 372 -3.75 6.83 7.74
CA GLN A 372 -2.98 8.05 7.51
C GLN A 372 -2.95 8.97 8.74
N GLU A 373 -1.98 9.85 8.80
CA GLU A 373 -1.84 10.85 9.87
C GLU A 373 -2.93 11.93 9.80
N ASP A 374 -3.22 12.58 10.93
CA ASP A 374 -4.31 13.56 11.06
C ASP A 374 -4.21 14.72 10.06
N GLU A 375 -3.00 15.23 9.80
CA GLU A 375 -2.77 16.31 8.83
C GLU A 375 -3.20 15.91 7.41
N HIS A 376 -2.96 14.66 7.01
CA HIS A 376 -3.31 14.16 5.69
C HIS A 376 -4.82 13.97 5.50
N TYR A 377 -5.54 13.65 6.58
CA TYR A 377 -7.01 13.63 6.55
C TYR A 377 -7.59 15.03 6.30
N ASN A 378 -7.05 16.04 7.01
CA ASN A 378 -7.56 17.40 6.99
C ASN A 378 -7.21 18.12 5.67
N ASP A 379 -6.05 17.83 5.12
CA ASP A 379 -5.52 18.48 3.94
C ASP A 379 -5.98 17.79 2.63
N PHE A 380 -6.62 16.61 2.72
CA PHE A 380 -7.14 15.95 1.52
C PHE A 380 -8.24 16.78 0.86
N PRO A 381 -8.09 17.12 -0.44
CA PRO A 381 -8.95 18.11 -1.11
C PRO A 381 -10.29 17.51 -1.56
N ILE A 382 -11.15 17.11 -0.63
CA ILE A 382 -12.41 16.44 -0.95
C ILE A 382 -13.41 17.34 -1.69
N GLN A 383 -13.39 18.66 -1.47
CA GLN A 383 -14.31 19.56 -2.16
C GLN A 383 -14.06 19.63 -3.67
N PRO A 384 -12.83 19.76 -4.18
CA PRO A 384 -12.52 19.56 -5.58
C PRO A 384 -12.97 18.21 -6.14
N VAL A 385 -12.83 17.10 -5.39
CA VAL A 385 -13.31 15.78 -5.82
C VAL A 385 -14.82 15.81 -6.09
N ILE A 386 -15.59 16.38 -5.17
CA ILE A 386 -17.05 16.52 -5.31
C ILE A 386 -17.37 17.40 -6.52
N ALA A 387 -16.65 18.50 -6.72
CA ALA A 387 -16.83 19.38 -7.87
C ALA A 387 -16.54 18.65 -9.20
N PHE A 388 -15.47 17.87 -9.29
CA PHE A 388 -15.15 17.07 -10.48
C PHE A 388 -16.24 16.04 -10.81
N LYS A 389 -16.80 15.37 -9.80
CA LYS A 389 -17.89 14.39 -10.01
C LYS A 389 -19.15 15.04 -10.57
N GLN A 390 -19.39 16.31 -10.23
CA GLN A 390 -20.54 17.10 -10.69
C GLN A 390 -20.27 17.86 -12.00
N MET A 391 -19.01 17.95 -12.43
CA MET A 391 -18.61 18.71 -13.60
C MET A 391 -19.23 18.15 -14.87
N GLN A 392 -19.79 19.04 -15.70
CA GLN A 392 -20.34 18.72 -17.02
C GLN A 392 -19.37 19.23 -18.09
N PHE A 393 -18.95 18.35 -18.96
CA PHE A 393 -18.13 18.69 -20.11
C PHE A 393 -19.01 18.81 -21.38
N GLY A 394 -18.74 19.80 -22.20
CA GLY A 394 -19.53 20.09 -23.39
C GLY A 394 -19.38 19.08 -24.53
N GLN A 395 -18.31 18.28 -24.55
CA GLN A 395 -18.07 17.30 -25.58
C GLN A 395 -17.68 15.94 -25.03
N THR A 396 -18.17 14.90 -25.69
CA THR A 396 -17.79 13.50 -25.43
C THR A 396 -17.27 12.89 -26.71
N PHE A 397 -16.14 12.23 -26.65
CA PHE A 397 -15.52 11.56 -27.79
C PHE A 397 -14.83 10.25 -27.33
N THR A 398 -14.64 9.36 -28.29
CA THR A 398 -14.09 8.02 -28.01
C THR A 398 -12.91 7.72 -28.92
N SER A 399 -11.98 6.93 -28.44
CA SER A 399 -10.88 6.37 -29.21
C SER A 399 -10.60 4.92 -28.84
N SER A 400 -9.86 4.20 -29.69
CA SER A 400 -9.28 2.91 -29.34
C SER A 400 -8.19 3.13 -28.27
N ARG A 401 -8.27 2.37 -27.15
CA ARG A 401 -7.26 2.40 -26.09
C ARG A 401 -5.86 2.03 -26.63
N ASN A 402 -5.80 1.00 -27.47
CA ASN A 402 -4.53 0.54 -28.03
C ASN A 402 -3.90 1.56 -28.96
N GLU A 403 -4.69 2.14 -29.89
CA GLU A 403 -4.19 3.18 -30.79
C GLU A 403 -3.70 4.41 -30.05
N PHE A 404 -4.44 4.83 -28.99
CA PHE A 404 -4.05 5.96 -28.17
C PHE A 404 -2.76 5.67 -27.40
N LYS A 405 -2.67 4.51 -26.75
CA LYS A 405 -1.47 4.10 -26.02
C LYS A 405 -0.24 4.00 -26.94
N GLU A 406 -0.37 3.33 -28.08
CA GLU A 406 0.72 3.24 -29.05
C GLU A 406 1.19 4.60 -29.57
N ALA A 407 0.28 5.56 -29.77
CA ALA A 407 0.63 6.92 -30.18
C ALA A 407 1.42 7.66 -29.09
N ILE A 408 1.01 7.52 -27.81
CA ILE A 408 1.75 8.07 -26.66
C ILE A 408 3.14 7.43 -26.58
N ASP A 409 3.22 6.09 -26.65
CA ASP A 409 4.49 5.35 -26.53
C ASP A 409 5.46 5.75 -27.65
N ARG A 410 4.98 5.86 -28.92
CA ARG A 410 5.81 6.31 -30.05
C ARG A 410 6.25 7.76 -29.87
N THR A 411 5.36 8.64 -29.44
CA THR A 411 5.70 10.06 -29.20
C THR A 411 6.74 10.21 -28.09
N SER A 412 6.64 9.38 -27.05
CA SER A 412 7.56 9.40 -25.90
C SER A 412 9.01 9.05 -26.28
N LEU A 413 9.23 8.33 -27.39
CA LEU A 413 10.57 8.05 -27.91
C LEU A 413 11.31 9.31 -28.39
N PHE A 414 10.59 10.38 -28.65
CA PHE A 414 11.14 11.65 -29.15
C PHE A 414 11.26 12.72 -28.06
N PHE A 415 11.00 12.38 -26.80
CA PHE A 415 11.17 13.33 -25.70
C PHE A 415 12.65 13.72 -25.55
N GLN A 416 12.88 15.03 -25.45
CA GLN A 416 14.15 15.60 -25.03
C GLN A 416 14.10 15.92 -23.54
N MET A 417 15.26 16.17 -22.92
CA MET A 417 15.30 16.56 -21.51
C MET A 417 14.45 17.78 -21.17
N THR A 418 14.22 18.66 -22.18
CA THR A 418 13.38 19.86 -22.05
C THR A 418 11.89 19.59 -22.06
N ASP A 419 11.44 18.42 -22.55
CA ASP A 419 10.03 18.12 -22.74
C ASP A 419 9.35 17.70 -21.43
N GLN A 420 10.11 17.27 -20.43
CA GLN A 420 9.60 16.84 -19.11
C GLN A 420 8.41 15.85 -19.22
N ASN A 421 8.46 14.93 -20.21
CA ASN A 421 7.39 13.99 -20.55
C ASN A 421 6.05 14.63 -20.99
N GLN A 422 6.06 15.92 -21.35
CA GLN A 422 4.83 16.62 -21.72
C GLN A 422 4.49 16.51 -23.21
N LEU A 423 3.22 16.41 -23.47
CA LEU A 423 2.60 16.30 -24.79
C LEU A 423 1.65 17.45 -25.04
N ASN A 424 1.61 17.94 -26.28
CA ASN A 424 0.54 18.78 -26.80
C ASN A 424 -0.52 17.90 -27.48
N ILE A 425 -1.76 17.94 -27.01
CA ILE A 425 -2.88 17.18 -27.56
C ILE A 425 -3.88 18.18 -28.17
N ALA A 426 -4.01 18.14 -29.50
CA ALA A 426 -4.99 18.92 -30.23
C ALA A 426 -6.16 18.02 -30.68
N ILE A 427 -7.37 18.34 -30.28
CA ILE A 427 -8.56 17.55 -30.55
C ILE A 427 -9.45 18.31 -31.56
N THR A 428 -9.77 17.66 -32.67
CA THR A 428 -10.63 18.16 -33.73
C THR A 428 -11.64 17.09 -34.12
N PRO A 429 -12.73 17.42 -34.79
CA PRO A 429 -13.68 16.43 -35.26
C PRO A 429 -13.00 15.29 -36.06
N GLY A 430 -13.10 14.08 -35.56
CA GLY A 430 -12.53 12.85 -36.15
C GLY A 430 -11.04 12.58 -35.86
N ASN A 431 -10.30 13.49 -35.24
CA ASN A 431 -8.88 13.35 -35.06
C ASN A 431 -8.38 13.95 -33.74
N MET A 432 -7.52 13.21 -33.04
CA MET A 432 -6.70 13.65 -31.92
C MET A 432 -5.24 13.64 -32.35
N ASN A 433 -4.62 14.81 -32.43
CA ASN A 433 -3.23 14.96 -32.81
C ASN A 433 -2.36 15.11 -31.57
N ILE A 434 -1.31 14.30 -31.44
CA ILE A 434 -0.43 14.19 -30.28
C ILE A 434 1.00 14.53 -30.72
N LYS A 435 1.61 15.50 -30.05
CA LYS A 435 2.98 15.97 -30.34
C LYS A 435 3.82 16.08 -29.09
N SER A 436 5.12 15.75 -29.18
CA SER A 436 6.09 16.16 -28.17
C SER A 436 6.24 17.68 -28.15
N LEU A 437 6.60 18.29 -27.02
CA LEU A 437 6.83 19.73 -26.94
C LEU A 437 7.97 20.19 -27.87
N SER A 438 9.02 19.38 -27.98
CA SER A 438 10.16 19.62 -28.88
C SER A 438 9.79 19.54 -30.37
N GLY A 439 8.58 19.04 -30.72
CA GLY A 439 8.13 18.89 -32.10
C GLY A 439 8.77 17.73 -32.86
N GLY A 440 9.44 16.81 -32.16
CA GLY A 440 10.10 15.64 -32.78
C GLY A 440 9.13 14.55 -33.25
N SER A 441 7.87 14.56 -32.84
CA SER A 441 6.84 13.61 -33.23
C SER A 441 5.51 14.29 -33.56
N ASP A 442 4.72 13.65 -34.40
CA ASP A 442 3.37 14.10 -34.80
C ASP A 442 2.51 12.87 -35.12
N GLU A 443 1.77 12.43 -34.12
CA GLU A 443 0.91 11.24 -34.16
C GLU A 443 -0.57 11.64 -34.27
N ASN A 444 -1.34 10.82 -34.98
CA ASN A 444 -2.76 11.04 -35.16
C ASN A 444 -3.53 9.80 -34.71
N VAL A 445 -4.49 9.99 -33.82
CA VAL A 445 -5.39 8.96 -33.32
C VAL A 445 -6.81 9.27 -33.78
N LYS A 446 -7.47 8.28 -34.36
CA LYS A 446 -8.88 8.43 -34.77
C LYS A 446 -9.76 8.54 -33.52
N ILE A 447 -10.66 9.54 -33.54
CA ILE A 447 -11.69 9.71 -32.51
C ILE A 447 -13.07 9.85 -33.16
N GLU A 448 -14.09 9.52 -32.36
CA GLU A 448 -15.51 9.66 -32.78
C GLU A 448 -16.28 10.48 -31.74
N GLY A 449 -17.26 11.26 -32.17
CA GLY A 449 -18.13 11.99 -31.26
C GLY A 449 -17.72 13.44 -30.96
N CYS A 450 -16.50 13.85 -31.24
CA CYS A 450 -16.09 15.27 -31.12
C CYS A 450 -16.74 16.11 -32.20
N LEU A 451 -17.51 17.14 -31.81
CA LEU A 451 -18.28 17.99 -32.74
C LEU A 451 -17.56 19.30 -33.09
N GLN A 452 -16.70 19.78 -32.20
CA GLN A 452 -16.01 21.06 -32.37
C GLN A 452 -14.55 20.94 -31.93
N PRO A 453 -13.63 21.69 -32.53
CA PRO A 453 -12.25 21.72 -32.08
C PRO A 453 -12.14 22.17 -30.62
N LEU A 454 -11.25 21.52 -29.88
CA LEU A 454 -10.87 21.94 -28.54
C LEU A 454 -9.53 22.67 -28.56
N ASN A 455 -9.31 23.50 -27.55
CA ASN A 455 -8.00 24.10 -27.31
C ASN A 455 -6.94 22.99 -27.14
N VAL A 456 -5.72 23.32 -27.51
CA VAL A 456 -4.61 22.38 -27.26
C VAL A 456 -4.44 22.20 -25.76
N ILE A 457 -4.42 20.95 -25.32
CA ILE A 457 -4.24 20.57 -23.92
C ILE A 457 -2.82 20.02 -23.77
N ARG A 458 -2.09 20.51 -22.78
CA ARG A 458 -0.77 19.99 -22.45
C ARG A 458 -0.91 18.94 -21.33
N MET A 459 -0.50 17.71 -21.59
CA MET A 459 -0.64 16.59 -20.67
C MET A 459 0.70 15.89 -20.45
N ASP A 460 0.89 15.31 -19.27
CA ASP A 460 2.03 14.43 -18.99
C ASP A 460 1.75 13.03 -19.55
N ALA A 461 2.68 12.50 -20.35
CA ALA A 461 2.57 11.19 -20.98
C ALA A 461 2.52 10.06 -19.93
N THR A 462 3.22 10.22 -18.80
CA THR A 462 3.23 9.23 -17.71
C THR A 462 1.84 9.11 -17.09
N GLN A 463 1.16 10.26 -16.90
CA GLN A 463 -0.20 10.29 -16.34
C GLN A 463 -1.22 9.69 -17.32
N ILE A 464 -1.07 9.98 -18.62
CA ILE A 464 -1.93 9.36 -19.63
C ILE A 464 -1.69 7.84 -19.69
N ASN A 465 -0.46 7.39 -19.71
CA ASN A 465 -0.13 5.96 -19.69
C ASN A 465 -0.66 5.28 -18.41
N LEU A 466 -0.49 5.91 -17.24
CA LEU A 466 -1.07 5.43 -15.99
C LEU A 466 -2.59 5.24 -16.11
N MET A 467 -3.28 6.21 -16.67
CA MET A 467 -4.73 6.11 -16.91
C MET A 467 -5.03 4.98 -17.89
N LEU A 468 -4.39 4.94 -19.06
CA LEU A 468 -4.64 3.93 -20.11
C LEU A 468 -4.36 2.50 -19.62
N ASP A 469 -3.32 2.30 -18.82
CA ASP A 469 -2.96 0.99 -18.25
C ASP A 469 -4.00 0.47 -17.24
N ASN A 470 -4.74 1.37 -16.62
CA ASN A 470 -5.73 1.04 -15.61
C ASN A 470 -7.18 1.09 -16.10
N LEU A 471 -7.43 1.28 -17.40
CA LEU A 471 -8.78 1.14 -17.98
C LEU A 471 -9.15 -0.33 -18.15
N SER A 472 -10.41 -0.66 -17.87
CA SER A 472 -10.99 -1.98 -18.11
C SER A 472 -11.39 -2.17 -19.57
N SER A 473 -11.86 -1.09 -20.20
CA SER A 473 -12.37 -1.07 -21.58
C SER A 473 -11.27 -0.94 -22.63
N ASN A 474 -11.49 -1.55 -23.81
CA ASN A 474 -10.67 -1.32 -25.01
C ASN A 474 -11.01 0.01 -25.72
N GLN A 475 -12.07 0.67 -25.32
CA GLN A 475 -12.50 1.97 -25.84
C GLN A 475 -12.39 3.01 -24.73
N VAL A 476 -11.69 4.11 -25.00
CA VAL A 476 -11.54 5.23 -24.07
C VAL A 476 -12.66 6.23 -24.34
N ILE A 477 -13.49 6.48 -23.33
CA ILE A 477 -14.54 7.49 -23.38
C ILE A 477 -14.02 8.75 -22.69
N MET A 478 -13.72 9.76 -23.48
CA MET A 478 -13.14 11.03 -23.03
C MET A 478 -14.16 12.15 -23.06
N LYS A 479 -14.07 13.07 -22.11
CA LYS A 479 -14.87 14.30 -22.10
C LYS A 479 -13.96 15.48 -21.83
N ALA A 480 -14.15 16.54 -22.59
CA ALA A 480 -13.44 17.81 -22.42
C ALA A 480 -14.27 18.96 -23.06
N ASP A 481 -13.91 20.18 -22.76
CA ASP A 481 -14.44 21.37 -23.42
C ASP A 481 -13.51 22.58 -23.24
N ASN A 482 -13.80 23.64 -23.96
CA ASN A 482 -13.06 24.89 -23.89
C ASN A 482 -13.45 25.76 -22.66
N ALA A 483 -14.51 25.40 -21.93
CA ALA A 483 -14.94 26.10 -20.72
C ALA A 483 -14.10 25.64 -19.48
N ASN A 484 -13.60 24.43 -19.56
CA ASN A 484 -12.72 23.84 -18.54
C ASN A 484 -11.33 23.51 -19.15
N PRO A 485 -10.58 24.56 -19.58
CA PRO A 485 -9.30 24.36 -20.27
C PRO A 485 -8.32 23.60 -19.36
N GLY A 486 -7.51 22.73 -19.95
CA GLY A 486 -6.53 21.94 -19.21
C GLY A 486 -7.08 20.75 -18.43
N LEU A 487 -8.38 20.45 -18.55
CA LEU A 487 -8.99 19.26 -17.92
C LEU A 487 -9.51 18.28 -18.98
N MET A 488 -9.23 17.02 -18.77
CA MET A 488 -9.81 15.91 -19.52
C MET A 488 -10.34 14.86 -18.54
N SER A 489 -11.60 14.47 -18.71
CA SER A 489 -12.15 13.37 -17.92
C SER A 489 -12.28 12.12 -18.77
N VAL A 490 -12.05 10.97 -18.15
CA VAL A 490 -12.24 9.65 -18.74
C VAL A 490 -13.18 8.85 -17.87
N THR A 491 -14.17 8.24 -18.49
CA THR A 491 -15.11 7.36 -17.80
C THR A 491 -14.80 5.92 -18.18
N ASP A 492 -14.66 5.05 -17.18
CA ASP A 492 -14.42 3.62 -17.34
C ASP A 492 -15.24 2.84 -16.32
N GLU A 493 -16.26 2.14 -16.77
CA GLU A 493 -17.27 1.48 -15.91
C GLU A 493 -17.85 2.47 -14.87
N ASP A 494 -17.62 2.19 -13.58
CA ASP A 494 -18.10 3.00 -12.46
C ASP A 494 -17.08 4.08 -12.02
N SER A 495 -15.92 4.17 -12.71
CA SER A 495 -14.86 5.11 -12.36
C SER A 495 -14.89 6.38 -13.21
N LEU A 496 -14.54 7.50 -12.59
CA LEU A 496 -14.26 8.77 -13.25
C LEU A 496 -12.79 9.12 -12.99
N ILE A 497 -12.02 9.25 -14.07
CA ILE A 497 -10.61 9.65 -14.01
C ILE A 497 -10.52 11.07 -14.58
N ILE A 498 -9.89 11.98 -13.83
CA ILE A 498 -9.61 13.34 -14.27
C ILE A 498 -8.11 13.51 -14.43
N LEU A 499 -7.71 14.01 -15.57
CA LEU A 499 -6.33 14.42 -15.86
C LEU A 499 -6.31 15.95 -15.91
N SER A 500 -5.34 16.57 -15.25
CA SER A 500 -5.09 18.00 -15.34
C SER A 500 -3.98 18.32 -16.31
N GLU A 501 -3.95 19.55 -16.79
CA GLU A 501 -2.87 20.06 -17.62
C GLU A 501 -1.53 19.99 -16.86
N ALA A 502 -0.49 19.52 -17.55
CA ALA A 502 0.85 19.48 -16.98
C ALA A 502 1.39 20.91 -16.78
N HIS A 503 1.83 21.21 -15.57
CA HIS A 503 2.48 22.48 -15.29
C HIS A 503 3.96 22.40 -15.65
N GLY A 504 4.39 23.32 -16.49
CA GLY A 504 5.83 23.57 -16.65
C GLY A 504 6.39 24.12 -15.34
N VAL A 505 7.41 23.48 -14.80
CA VAL A 505 8.20 23.94 -13.65
C VAL A 505 9.03 25.14 -14.06
#